data_a02e4dbade19ea4746306a7ee3c2e412
#
_entry.id   a02e4dbade19ea4746306a7ee3c2e412
#
_cell.length_a   1.000
_cell.length_b   1.000
_cell.length_c   1.000
_cell.angle_alpha   90.00
_cell.angle_beta   90.00
_cell.angle_gamma   90.00
#
_symmetry.space_group_name_H-M   'P 1'
#
loop_
_entity.id
_entity.type
_entity.pdbx_description
1 polymer ?
#
loop_
_entity_poly.entity_id
_entity_poly.type
_entity_poly.pdbx_seq_one_letter_code
_entity_poly.pdbx_strand_id
1 'polypeptide(L)'
;MTIIPTSVKVRHSAAFYFAVQGLGVIVWWCFLFFAPASRRYFLLERDSEASLLAFWLADLSFLGIGSLAASGLCLRDHEYKQIASWFVTGAVSYAAIYCLAFAMMSDYGWLGVTLMLPAMIWSGVFAVGLSFEKTMFRQARETSTNWIIIKTLTQIVVVWSLILVVFPYLITIVENKLGITQFLFPFQKPVAIVLFLAISSLGVWGSVVMSKVGQGTPLPLDHAKNLVILGPYAFVRNPMAVSGVGQGLAVALFLGSPLVVLYALMGSLIWQLIFRPLEEDDLRRRFGAEYEIYCENVKCWLPRFSASAEKRSV
;
A
#
# COMPACT_ATOMS: atom_id res chain seq x y z
N MET A 1 30.31 8.05 6.27
CA MET A 1 28.85 8.13 5.99
C MET A 1 28.32 6.71 5.97
N THR A 2 27.80 6.20 7.07
CA THR A 2 27.35 4.80 7.22
C THR A 2 26.08 4.60 6.41
N ILE A 3 26.13 3.72 5.41
CA ILE A 3 24.96 3.32 4.64
C ILE A 3 24.07 2.50 5.59
N ILE A 4 22.88 3.00 5.87
CA ILE A 4 21.89 2.23 6.63
C ILE A 4 21.31 1.19 5.66
N PRO A 5 21.46 -0.11 5.91
CA PRO A 5 20.97 -1.13 5.00
C PRO A 5 19.43 -1.07 4.92
N THR A 6 18.88 -1.30 3.73
CA THR A 6 17.44 -1.49 3.54
C THR A 6 16.95 -2.57 4.49
N SER A 7 15.79 -2.37 5.11
CA SER A 7 15.19 -3.39 5.98
C SER A 7 15.18 -4.75 5.26
N VAL A 8 15.75 -5.76 5.91
CA VAL A 8 15.84 -7.12 5.37
C VAL A 8 14.44 -7.63 4.98
N LYS A 9 13.41 -7.27 5.75
CA LYS A 9 12.02 -7.65 5.46
C LYS A 9 11.51 -7.02 4.17
N VAL A 10 11.73 -5.72 3.96
CA VAL A 10 11.32 -5.02 2.71
C VAL A 10 11.99 -5.64 1.51
N ARG A 11 13.29 -5.93 1.62
CA ARG A 11 14.07 -6.56 0.56
C ARG A 11 13.54 -7.94 0.18
N HIS A 12 13.25 -8.81 1.16
CA HIS A 12 12.69 -10.13 0.90
C HIS A 12 11.27 -10.06 0.35
N SER A 13 10.44 -9.13 0.85
CA SER A 13 9.09 -8.90 0.30
C SER A 13 9.14 -8.42 -1.14
N ALA A 14 10.06 -7.52 -1.48
CA ALA A 14 10.29 -7.06 -2.85
C ALA A 14 10.75 -8.21 -3.76
N ALA A 15 11.70 -9.02 -3.29
CA ALA A 15 12.18 -10.17 -4.02
C ALA A 15 11.05 -11.18 -4.30
N PHE A 16 10.24 -11.49 -3.31
CA PHE A 16 9.08 -12.35 -3.46
C PHE A 16 8.07 -11.78 -4.47
N TYR A 17 7.73 -10.50 -4.34
CA TYR A 17 6.81 -9.83 -5.25
C TYR A 17 7.31 -9.89 -6.71
N PHE A 18 8.56 -9.48 -6.97
CA PHE A 18 9.09 -9.50 -8.32
C PHE A 18 9.24 -10.92 -8.88
N ALA A 19 9.50 -11.93 -8.04
CA ALA A 19 9.45 -13.34 -8.46
C ALA A 19 8.05 -13.75 -8.90
N VAL A 20 7.03 -13.44 -8.09
CA VAL A 20 5.62 -13.75 -8.40
C VAL A 20 5.17 -13.02 -9.67
N GLN A 21 5.53 -11.73 -9.82
CA GLN A 21 5.22 -10.95 -11.02
C GLN A 21 5.87 -11.56 -12.27
N GLY A 22 7.17 -11.85 -12.22
CA GLY A 22 7.89 -12.42 -13.37
C GLY A 22 7.38 -13.79 -13.77
N LEU A 23 7.17 -14.69 -12.82
CA LEU A 23 6.57 -16.00 -13.06
C LEU A 23 5.13 -15.87 -13.56
N GLY A 24 4.35 -14.96 -12.97
CA GLY A 24 2.98 -14.70 -13.38
C GLY A 24 2.87 -14.28 -14.84
N VAL A 25 3.74 -13.38 -15.30
CA VAL A 25 3.80 -12.95 -16.71
C VAL A 25 4.14 -14.12 -17.63
N ILE A 26 5.12 -14.96 -17.27
CA ILE A 26 5.50 -16.13 -18.06
C ILE A 26 4.32 -17.12 -18.14
N VAL A 27 3.70 -17.47 -17.01
CA VAL A 27 2.56 -18.37 -16.95
C VAL A 27 1.38 -17.82 -17.75
N TRP A 28 1.11 -16.52 -17.65
CA TRP A 28 0.03 -15.87 -18.40
C TRP A 28 0.25 -15.94 -19.91
N TRP A 29 1.46 -15.69 -20.41
CA TRP A 29 1.76 -15.85 -21.84
C TRP A 29 1.71 -17.31 -22.29
N CYS A 30 2.22 -18.24 -21.48
CA CYS A 30 2.04 -19.67 -21.76
C CYS A 30 0.53 -20.02 -21.88
N PHE A 31 -0.28 -19.53 -20.96
CA PHE A 31 -1.72 -19.76 -20.99
C PHE A 31 -2.36 -19.19 -22.28
N LEU A 32 -2.03 -17.99 -22.70
CA LEU A 32 -2.54 -17.40 -23.93
C LEU A 32 -2.10 -18.16 -25.20
N PHE A 33 -0.91 -18.76 -25.21
CA PHE A 33 -0.43 -19.55 -26.34
C PHE A 33 -1.08 -20.93 -26.39
N PHE A 34 -1.21 -21.60 -25.25
CA PHE A 34 -1.76 -22.97 -25.20
C PHE A 34 -3.30 -23.02 -25.16
N ALA A 35 -3.95 -21.93 -24.78
CA ALA A 35 -5.41 -21.81 -24.73
C ALA A 35 -5.92 -20.61 -25.56
N PRO A 36 -5.86 -20.65 -26.92
CA PRO A 36 -6.20 -19.50 -27.77
C PRO A 36 -7.61 -18.95 -27.55
N ALA A 37 -8.59 -19.80 -27.18
CA ALA A 37 -9.93 -19.35 -26.84
C ALA A 37 -10.03 -18.37 -25.69
N SER A 38 -9.03 -18.34 -24.81
CA SER A 38 -8.97 -17.40 -23.68
C SER A 38 -8.60 -15.98 -24.09
N ARG A 39 -7.95 -15.81 -25.25
CA ARG A 39 -7.48 -14.49 -25.75
C ARG A 39 -8.61 -13.48 -25.85
N ARG A 40 -9.81 -13.93 -26.21
CA ARG A 40 -11.01 -13.08 -26.34
C ARG A 40 -11.32 -12.23 -25.12
N TYR A 41 -10.91 -12.66 -23.91
CA TYR A 41 -11.13 -11.91 -22.66
C TYR A 41 -10.13 -10.78 -22.44
N PHE A 42 -9.00 -10.83 -23.18
CA PHE A 42 -7.88 -9.90 -23.03
C PHE A 42 -7.66 -9.01 -24.25
N LEU A 43 -8.54 -9.13 -25.28
CA LEU A 43 -8.43 -8.31 -26.48
C LEU A 43 -8.50 -6.82 -26.12
N LEU A 44 -7.63 -6.05 -26.72
CA LEU A 44 -7.65 -4.59 -26.64
C LEU A 44 -8.61 -4.01 -27.68
N GLU A 45 -8.79 -4.70 -28.80
CA GLU A 45 -9.63 -4.29 -29.92
C GLU A 45 -10.55 -5.44 -30.34
N ARG A 46 -11.76 -5.11 -30.79
CA ARG A 46 -12.74 -6.11 -31.22
C ARG A 46 -12.20 -6.88 -32.41
N ASP A 47 -12.24 -8.21 -32.33
CA ASP A 47 -11.87 -9.14 -33.38
C ASP A 47 -10.39 -9.05 -33.85
N SER A 48 -9.50 -8.41 -33.10
CA SER A 48 -8.07 -8.34 -33.40
C SER A 48 -7.21 -8.94 -32.30
N GLU A 49 -6.58 -10.09 -32.59
CA GLU A 49 -5.61 -10.69 -31.68
C GLU A 49 -4.20 -10.08 -31.85
N ALA A 50 -3.93 -9.41 -32.97
CA ALA A 50 -2.61 -8.92 -33.31
C ALA A 50 -2.11 -7.88 -32.29
N SER A 51 -2.99 -6.97 -31.85
CA SER A 51 -2.66 -5.95 -30.85
C SER A 51 -2.31 -6.57 -29.49
N LEU A 52 -3.00 -7.62 -29.06
CA LEU A 52 -2.67 -8.38 -27.85
C LEU A 52 -1.36 -9.13 -28.02
N LEU A 53 -1.24 -9.92 -29.09
CA LEU A 53 -0.08 -10.77 -29.31
C LEU A 53 1.21 -9.99 -29.56
N ALA A 54 1.13 -8.74 -30.05
CA ALA A 54 2.33 -7.91 -30.25
C ALA A 54 3.09 -7.60 -28.94
N PHE A 55 2.46 -7.70 -27.79
CA PHE A 55 3.10 -7.43 -26.49
C PHE A 55 3.97 -8.57 -25.96
N TRP A 56 3.80 -9.83 -26.44
CA TRP A 56 4.43 -11.00 -25.83
C TRP A 56 5.95 -10.85 -25.64
N LEU A 57 6.66 -10.32 -26.64
CA LEU A 57 8.12 -10.20 -26.58
C LEU A 57 8.56 -9.15 -25.56
N ALA A 58 7.88 -8.00 -25.54
CA ALA A 58 8.17 -6.94 -24.60
C ALA A 58 7.84 -7.37 -23.16
N ASP A 59 6.68 -7.99 -22.97
CA ASP A 59 6.24 -8.47 -21.65
C ASP A 59 7.16 -9.55 -21.11
N LEU A 60 7.53 -10.56 -21.89
CA LEU A 60 8.45 -11.59 -21.44
C LEU A 60 9.84 -11.03 -21.14
N SER A 61 10.33 -10.09 -21.98
CA SER A 61 11.66 -9.51 -21.78
C SER A 61 11.73 -8.58 -20.58
N PHE A 62 10.83 -7.60 -20.51
CA PHE A 62 10.92 -6.53 -19.51
C PHE A 62 10.14 -6.86 -18.24
N LEU A 63 8.93 -7.38 -18.36
CA LEU A 63 8.11 -7.70 -17.19
C LEU A 63 8.44 -9.09 -16.64
N GLY A 64 8.62 -10.11 -17.48
CA GLY A 64 8.96 -11.47 -17.06
C GLY A 64 10.40 -11.56 -16.55
N ILE A 65 11.37 -11.55 -17.47
CA ILE A 65 12.80 -11.70 -17.17
C ILE A 65 13.31 -10.54 -16.32
N GLY A 66 12.91 -9.30 -16.62
CA GLY A 66 13.26 -8.12 -15.84
C GLY A 66 12.86 -8.24 -14.37
N SER A 67 11.64 -8.72 -14.08
CA SER A 67 11.19 -8.95 -12.70
C SER A 67 11.95 -10.06 -12.00
N LEU A 68 12.24 -11.17 -12.68
CA LEU A 68 13.06 -12.25 -12.11
C LEU A 68 14.49 -11.78 -11.81
N ALA A 69 15.07 -10.96 -12.67
CA ALA A 69 16.36 -10.34 -12.43
C ALA A 69 16.33 -9.40 -11.22
N ALA A 70 15.32 -8.52 -11.13
CA ALA A 70 15.13 -7.65 -9.97
C ALA A 70 14.96 -8.46 -8.67
N SER A 71 14.19 -9.56 -8.69
CA SER A 71 14.06 -10.49 -7.57
C SER A 71 15.41 -11.07 -7.13
N GLY A 72 16.20 -11.60 -8.08
CA GLY A 72 17.50 -12.17 -7.82
C GLY A 72 18.50 -11.16 -7.22
N LEU A 73 18.48 -9.91 -7.72
CA LEU A 73 19.29 -8.82 -7.18
C LEU A 73 18.87 -8.42 -5.77
N CYS A 74 17.55 -8.42 -5.49
CA CYS A 74 17.03 -8.18 -4.14
C CYS A 74 17.46 -9.28 -3.16
N LEU A 75 17.37 -10.57 -3.54
CA LEU A 75 17.78 -11.68 -2.69
C LEU A 75 19.27 -11.61 -2.31
N ARG A 76 20.12 -11.24 -3.27
CA ARG A 76 21.59 -11.13 -3.10
C ARG A 76 22.04 -9.81 -2.47
N ASP A 77 21.12 -8.91 -2.15
CA ASP A 77 21.42 -7.55 -1.67
C ASP A 77 22.36 -6.76 -2.58
N HIS A 78 22.24 -6.98 -3.88
CA HIS A 78 23.13 -6.40 -4.88
C HIS A 78 22.86 -4.89 -5.04
N GLU A 79 23.92 -4.12 -5.35
CA GLU A 79 23.83 -2.66 -5.53
C GLU A 79 22.85 -2.22 -6.61
N TYR A 80 22.65 -3.01 -7.67
CA TYR A 80 21.73 -2.72 -8.77
C TYR A 80 20.25 -3.08 -8.48
N LYS A 81 19.91 -3.60 -7.29
CA LYS A 81 18.54 -3.95 -6.94
C LYS A 81 17.53 -2.79 -7.13
N GLN A 82 17.96 -1.55 -6.79
CA GLN A 82 17.11 -0.36 -6.93
C GLN A 82 16.90 -0.01 -8.41
N ILE A 83 17.98 0.03 -9.20
CA ILE A 83 17.90 0.35 -10.63
C ILE A 83 17.02 -0.66 -11.36
N ALA A 84 17.22 -1.96 -11.09
CA ALA A 84 16.40 -3.01 -11.69
C ALA A 84 14.91 -2.89 -11.31
N SER A 85 14.62 -2.60 -10.04
CA SER A 85 13.24 -2.41 -9.57
C SER A 85 12.56 -1.20 -10.22
N TRP A 86 13.26 -0.06 -10.36
CA TRP A 86 12.74 1.11 -11.06
C TRP A 86 12.57 0.87 -12.56
N PHE A 87 13.49 0.13 -13.19
CA PHE A 87 13.38 -0.25 -14.60
C PHE A 87 12.10 -1.07 -14.85
N VAL A 88 11.88 -2.12 -14.05
CA VAL A 88 10.65 -2.94 -14.13
C VAL A 88 9.42 -2.09 -13.85
N THR A 89 9.47 -1.24 -12.82
CA THR A 89 8.35 -0.33 -12.49
C THR A 89 8.01 0.58 -13.66
N GLY A 90 9.00 1.13 -14.36
CA GLY A 90 8.80 1.95 -15.54
C GLY A 90 8.13 1.18 -16.68
N ALA A 91 8.58 -0.04 -16.95
CA ALA A 91 8.01 -0.90 -17.99
C ALA A 91 6.55 -1.28 -17.68
N VAL A 92 6.28 -1.71 -16.44
CA VAL A 92 4.89 -2.03 -15.98
C VAL A 92 4.00 -0.79 -16.02
N SER A 93 4.52 0.38 -15.62
CA SER A 93 3.76 1.64 -15.64
C SER A 93 3.40 2.06 -17.06
N TYR A 94 4.32 1.93 -17.99
CA TYR A 94 4.03 2.19 -19.39
C TYR A 94 2.92 1.28 -19.92
N ALA A 95 3.03 -0.03 -19.68
CA ALA A 95 2.02 -1.00 -20.11
C ALA A 95 0.65 -0.73 -19.47
N ALA A 96 0.61 -0.45 -18.16
CA ALA A 96 -0.62 -0.18 -17.42
C ALA A 96 -1.33 1.10 -17.92
N ILE A 97 -0.57 2.18 -18.12
CA ILE A 97 -1.12 3.46 -18.62
C ILE A 97 -1.58 3.31 -20.06
N TYR A 98 -0.84 2.57 -20.89
CA TYR A 98 -1.26 2.28 -22.26
C TYR A 98 -2.57 1.48 -22.29
N CYS A 99 -2.69 0.39 -21.52
CA CYS A 99 -3.92 -0.38 -21.41
C CYS A 99 -5.08 0.48 -20.92
N LEU A 100 -4.87 1.35 -19.94
CA LEU A 100 -5.89 2.26 -19.43
C LEU A 100 -6.35 3.24 -20.52
N ALA A 101 -5.43 3.92 -21.18
CA ALA A 101 -5.74 4.86 -22.25
C ALA A 101 -6.50 4.17 -23.39
N PHE A 102 -6.07 2.98 -23.77
CA PHE A 102 -6.72 2.19 -24.81
C PHE A 102 -8.13 1.78 -24.40
N ALA A 103 -8.32 1.29 -23.19
CA ALA A 103 -9.63 0.91 -22.66
C ALA A 103 -10.60 2.11 -22.60
N MET A 104 -10.11 3.30 -22.26
CA MET A 104 -10.91 4.53 -22.27
C MET A 104 -11.35 4.95 -23.67
N MET A 105 -10.54 4.67 -24.71
CA MET A 105 -10.84 5.05 -26.09
C MET A 105 -11.71 4.02 -26.81
N SER A 106 -11.46 2.71 -26.59
CA SER A 106 -12.11 1.61 -27.31
C SER A 106 -13.29 0.99 -26.54
N ASP A 107 -13.40 1.26 -25.24
CA ASP A 107 -14.28 0.59 -24.27
C ASP A 107 -14.00 -0.94 -24.15
N TYR A 108 -12.82 -1.39 -24.57
CA TYR A 108 -12.34 -2.78 -24.52
C TYR A 108 -11.08 -2.90 -23.65
N GLY A 109 -10.73 -4.12 -23.24
CA GLY A 109 -9.48 -4.39 -22.53
C GLY A 109 -9.48 -4.03 -21.04
N TRP A 110 -10.63 -3.75 -20.44
CA TRP A 110 -10.76 -3.41 -19.03
C TRP A 110 -10.22 -4.49 -18.08
N LEU A 111 -10.26 -5.77 -18.49
CA LEU A 111 -9.64 -6.85 -17.73
C LEU A 111 -8.12 -6.70 -17.67
N GLY A 112 -7.47 -6.28 -18.76
CA GLY A 112 -6.04 -5.95 -18.77
C GLY A 112 -5.71 -4.80 -17.81
N VAL A 113 -6.54 -3.77 -17.77
CA VAL A 113 -6.39 -2.63 -16.83
C VAL A 113 -6.44 -3.11 -15.38
N THR A 114 -7.38 -3.98 -15.01
CA THR A 114 -7.51 -4.51 -13.63
C THR A 114 -6.34 -5.36 -13.20
N LEU A 115 -5.62 -5.98 -14.12
CA LEU A 115 -4.39 -6.73 -13.83
C LEU A 115 -3.16 -5.84 -13.78
N MET A 116 -3.05 -4.88 -14.70
CA MET A 116 -1.85 -4.04 -14.86
C MET A 116 -1.76 -2.90 -13.84
N LEU A 117 -2.87 -2.26 -13.45
CA LEU A 117 -2.84 -1.18 -12.46
C LEU A 117 -2.35 -1.64 -11.09
N PRO A 118 -2.82 -2.76 -10.50
CA PRO A 118 -2.23 -3.28 -9.27
C PRO A 118 -0.75 -3.63 -9.43
N ALA A 119 -0.34 -4.22 -10.55
CA ALA A 119 1.07 -4.54 -10.80
C ALA A 119 1.93 -3.28 -10.85
N MET A 120 1.45 -2.20 -11.48
CA MET A 120 2.11 -0.89 -11.49
C MET A 120 2.27 -0.33 -10.06
N ILE A 121 1.19 -0.33 -9.29
CA ILE A 121 1.20 0.19 -7.91
C ILE A 121 2.19 -0.60 -7.06
N TRP A 122 2.12 -1.92 -7.05
CA TRP A 122 2.99 -2.77 -6.25
C TRP A 122 4.46 -2.67 -6.66
N SER A 123 4.75 -2.66 -7.97
CA SER A 123 6.12 -2.45 -8.46
C SER A 123 6.67 -1.12 -7.96
N GLY A 124 5.88 -0.03 -8.08
CA GLY A 124 6.26 1.30 -7.61
C GLY A 124 6.49 1.34 -6.10
N VAL A 125 5.59 0.75 -5.33
CA VAL A 125 5.70 0.71 -3.87
C VAL A 125 6.96 -0.03 -3.42
N PHE A 126 7.31 -1.16 -4.04
CA PHE A 126 8.55 -1.87 -3.72
C PHE A 126 9.80 -1.14 -4.22
N ALA A 127 9.78 -0.54 -5.40
CA ALA A 127 10.90 0.27 -5.90
C ALA A 127 11.18 1.47 -4.98
N VAL A 128 10.13 2.16 -4.55
CA VAL A 128 10.20 3.23 -3.54
C VAL A 128 10.74 2.68 -2.22
N GLY A 129 10.17 1.58 -1.69
CA GLY A 129 10.61 0.96 -0.44
C GLY A 129 12.09 0.57 -0.43
N LEU A 130 12.60 0.05 -1.56
CA LEU A 130 14.02 -0.27 -1.73
C LEU A 130 14.91 0.98 -1.83
N SER A 131 14.34 2.12 -2.25
CA SER A 131 15.08 3.38 -2.39
C SER A 131 15.22 4.16 -1.07
N PHE A 132 14.42 3.83 -0.07
CA PHE A 132 14.45 4.51 1.23
C PHE A 132 15.63 4.10 2.12
N GLU A 133 16.85 4.15 1.61
CA GLU A 133 18.03 3.81 2.43
C GLU A 133 18.45 4.89 3.45
N LYS A 134 18.01 6.14 3.34
CA LYS A 134 18.63 7.20 4.17
C LYS A 134 17.76 8.34 4.70
N THR A 135 16.61 8.65 4.13
CA THR A 135 16.01 9.98 4.41
C THR A 135 14.49 10.06 4.49
N MET A 136 13.77 8.95 4.53
CA MET A 136 12.30 9.03 4.60
C MET A 136 11.85 9.74 5.88
N PHE A 137 12.60 9.56 6.92
CA PHE A 137 12.24 10.01 8.24
C PHE A 137 13.15 11.18 8.64
N ARG A 138 12.66 12.37 8.51
CA ARG A 138 13.37 13.59 8.88
C ARG A 138 12.99 13.96 10.30
N GLN A 139 13.96 14.31 11.13
CA GLN A 139 13.65 14.95 12.42
C GLN A 139 12.84 16.22 12.17
N ALA A 140 11.72 16.36 12.86
CA ALA A 140 10.90 17.55 12.79
C ALA A 140 11.79 18.78 13.10
N ARG A 141 11.86 19.74 12.15
CA ARG A 141 12.49 21.04 12.44
C ARG A 141 11.70 21.71 13.56
N GLU A 142 12.41 22.45 14.41
CA GLU A 142 11.78 23.34 15.38
C GLU A 142 10.92 24.34 14.61
N THR A 143 9.61 24.14 14.66
CA THR A 143 8.62 24.96 13.96
C THR A 143 7.49 25.26 14.96
N SER A 144 6.78 26.36 14.77
CA SER A 144 5.65 26.69 15.66
C SER A 144 4.59 25.59 15.62
N THR A 145 4.01 25.28 16.76
CA THR A 145 2.96 24.25 16.92
C THR A 145 1.80 24.47 15.95
N ASN A 146 1.42 25.71 15.71
CA ASN A 146 0.35 26.07 14.78
C ASN A 146 0.67 25.67 13.33
N TRP A 147 1.91 25.85 12.88
CA TRP A 147 2.33 25.44 11.55
C TRP A 147 2.32 23.91 11.36
N ILE A 148 2.73 23.17 12.40
CA ILE A 148 2.67 21.71 12.42
C ILE A 148 1.21 21.24 12.29
N ILE A 149 0.28 21.86 13.02
CA ILE A 149 -1.15 21.55 12.95
C ILE A 149 -1.71 21.83 11.54
N ILE A 150 -1.43 23.01 10.96
CA ILE A 150 -1.91 23.35 9.61
C ILE A 150 -1.37 22.37 8.57
N LYS A 151 -0.07 22.06 8.61
CA LYS A 151 0.56 21.07 7.72
C LYS A 151 -0.10 19.71 7.86
N THR A 152 -0.30 19.24 9.09
CA THR A 152 -0.95 17.96 9.39
C THR A 152 -2.38 17.92 8.87
N LEU A 153 -3.17 18.95 9.11
CA LEU A 153 -4.56 19.02 8.62
C LEU A 153 -4.62 19.04 7.09
N THR A 154 -3.75 19.82 6.43
CA THR A 154 -3.67 19.85 4.96
C THR A 154 -3.30 18.48 4.40
N GLN A 155 -2.30 17.82 4.97
CA GLN A 155 -1.90 16.47 4.57
C GLN A 155 -3.03 15.45 4.76
N ILE A 156 -3.71 15.48 5.91
CA ILE A 156 -4.87 14.62 6.18
C ILE A 156 -5.96 14.85 5.12
N VAL A 157 -6.35 16.10 4.88
CA VAL A 157 -7.40 16.40 3.90
C VAL A 157 -7.01 15.92 2.50
N VAL A 158 -5.82 16.24 2.01
CA VAL A 158 -5.38 15.86 0.67
C VAL A 158 -5.23 14.34 0.54
N VAL A 159 -4.48 13.70 1.42
CA VAL A 159 -4.17 12.27 1.33
C VAL A 159 -5.42 11.42 1.55
N TRP A 160 -6.24 11.75 2.56
CA TRP A 160 -7.49 11.01 2.83
C TRP A 160 -8.53 11.21 1.75
N SER A 161 -8.64 12.42 1.16
CA SER A 161 -9.53 12.62 0.01
C SER A 161 -9.12 11.76 -1.19
N LEU A 162 -7.84 11.66 -1.50
CA LEU A 162 -7.35 10.77 -2.56
C LEU A 162 -7.65 9.30 -2.27
N ILE A 163 -7.31 8.84 -1.05
CA ILE A 163 -7.40 7.41 -0.69
C ILE A 163 -8.84 6.96 -0.46
N LEU A 164 -9.69 7.79 0.17
CA LEU A 164 -11.02 7.38 0.59
C LEU A 164 -12.15 7.86 -0.33
N VAL A 165 -11.89 8.81 -1.25
CA VAL A 165 -12.90 9.34 -2.17
C VAL A 165 -12.48 9.12 -3.62
N VAL A 166 -11.36 9.70 -4.04
CA VAL A 166 -10.99 9.71 -5.46
C VAL A 166 -10.70 8.30 -5.98
N PHE A 167 -9.81 7.54 -5.33
CA PHE A 167 -9.49 6.18 -5.78
C PHE A 167 -10.68 5.22 -5.68
N PRO A 168 -11.45 5.15 -4.58
CA PRO A 168 -12.67 4.35 -4.56
C PRO A 168 -13.67 4.72 -5.66
N TYR A 169 -13.86 6.01 -5.94
CA TYR A 169 -14.71 6.45 -7.04
C TYR A 169 -14.22 5.96 -8.41
N LEU A 170 -12.93 6.12 -8.70
CA LEU A 170 -12.33 5.61 -9.95
C LEU A 170 -12.46 4.08 -10.06
N ILE A 171 -12.31 3.35 -8.95
CA ILE A 171 -12.49 1.90 -8.91
C ILE A 171 -13.94 1.52 -9.24
N THR A 172 -14.95 2.25 -8.75
CA THR A 172 -16.35 1.96 -9.08
C THR A 172 -16.66 2.20 -10.57
N ILE A 173 -15.98 3.16 -11.22
CA ILE A 173 -16.09 3.33 -12.69
C ILE A 173 -15.58 2.07 -13.40
N VAL A 174 -14.44 1.54 -12.99
CA VAL A 174 -13.86 0.30 -13.55
C VAL A 174 -14.78 -0.88 -13.29
N GLU A 175 -15.35 -1.03 -12.08
CA GLU A 175 -16.33 -2.08 -11.77
C GLU A 175 -17.52 -2.07 -12.73
N ASN A 176 -18.09 -0.88 -12.95
CA ASN A 176 -19.23 -0.72 -13.87
C ASN A 176 -18.85 -1.14 -15.29
N LYS A 177 -17.64 -0.82 -15.76
CA LYS A 177 -17.15 -1.22 -17.08
C LYS A 177 -16.90 -2.73 -17.20
N LEU A 178 -16.57 -3.39 -16.10
CA LEU A 178 -16.39 -4.85 -16.03
C LEU A 178 -17.70 -5.60 -15.80
N GLY A 179 -18.81 -4.91 -15.57
CA GLY A 179 -20.08 -5.54 -15.23
C GLY A 179 -20.08 -6.21 -13.86
N ILE A 180 -19.19 -5.82 -12.95
CA ILE A 180 -19.13 -6.36 -11.60
C ILE A 180 -20.29 -5.78 -10.79
N THR A 181 -21.14 -6.67 -10.28
CA THR A 181 -22.31 -6.26 -9.49
C THR A 181 -21.91 -5.83 -8.09
N GLN A 182 -22.45 -4.70 -7.66
CA GLN A 182 -22.33 -4.23 -6.28
C GLN A 182 -23.13 -5.14 -5.35
N PHE A 183 -22.60 -5.35 -4.12
CA PHE A 183 -23.35 -6.04 -3.08
C PHE A 183 -24.24 -5.04 -2.34
N LEU A 184 -25.49 -5.41 -2.10
CA LEU A 184 -26.47 -4.57 -1.43
C LEU A 184 -27.22 -5.39 -0.37
N PHE A 185 -27.37 -4.84 0.82
CA PHE A 185 -28.18 -5.41 1.88
C PHE A 185 -28.84 -4.30 2.73
N PRO A 186 -29.92 -4.64 3.48
CA PRO A 186 -30.63 -3.67 4.30
C PRO A 186 -29.71 -2.96 5.29
N PHE A 187 -29.90 -1.65 5.48
CA PHE A 187 -29.12 -0.80 6.40
C PHE A 187 -27.61 -0.70 6.11
N GLN A 188 -27.14 -1.17 4.97
CA GLN A 188 -25.72 -1.13 4.58
C GLN A 188 -25.10 0.27 4.74
N LYS A 189 -25.70 1.31 4.17
CA LYS A 189 -25.19 2.68 4.22
C LYS A 189 -25.16 3.27 5.63
N PRO A 190 -26.23 3.20 6.44
CA PRO A 190 -26.19 3.61 7.84
C PRO A 190 -25.10 2.90 8.65
N VAL A 191 -24.97 1.58 8.50
CA VAL A 191 -23.92 0.79 9.17
C VAL A 191 -22.53 1.26 8.75
N ALA A 192 -22.31 1.46 7.46
CA ALA A 192 -21.03 1.95 6.93
C ALA A 192 -20.67 3.33 7.50
N ILE A 193 -21.63 4.25 7.60
CA ILE A 193 -21.42 5.59 8.18
C ILE A 193 -21.04 5.50 9.65
N VAL A 194 -21.78 4.70 10.44
CA VAL A 194 -21.49 4.52 11.87
C VAL A 194 -20.08 3.92 12.07
N LEU A 195 -19.74 2.89 11.30
CA LEU A 195 -18.40 2.29 11.34
C LEU A 195 -17.31 3.30 10.93
N PHE A 196 -17.54 4.06 9.87
CA PHE A 196 -16.60 5.08 9.42
C PHE A 196 -16.34 6.12 10.51
N LEU A 197 -17.38 6.63 11.14
CA LEU A 197 -17.26 7.63 12.22
C LEU A 197 -16.57 7.06 13.47
N ALA A 198 -16.92 5.85 13.89
CA ALA A 198 -16.28 5.19 15.02
C ALA A 198 -14.78 4.95 14.79
N ILE A 199 -14.43 4.44 13.60
CA ILE A 199 -13.04 4.17 13.23
C ILE A 199 -12.26 5.48 13.02
N SER A 200 -12.89 6.51 12.46
CA SER A 200 -12.29 7.84 12.33
C SER A 200 -11.98 8.46 13.68
N SER A 201 -12.84 8.26 14.68
CA SER A 201 -12.59 8.71 16.06
C SER A 201 -11.31 8.09 16.65
N LEU A 202 -11.05 6.81 16.37
CA LEU A 202 -9.80 6.14 16.76
C LEU A 202 -8.58 6.80 16.10
N GLY A 203 -8.66 7.10 14.80
CA GLY A 203 -7.59 7.75 14.04
C GLY A 203 -7.29 9.16 14.56
N VAL A 204 -8.34 9.95 14.82
CA VAL A 204 -8.20 11.30 15.40
C VAL A 204 -7.59 11.22 16.80
N TRP A 205 -8.06 10.32 17.66
CA TRP A 205 -7.48 10.13 18.98
C TRP A 205 -6.01 9.75 18.90
N GLY A 206 -5.63 8.80 18.04
CA GLY A 206 -4.23 8.44 17.79
C GLY A 206 -3.39 9.61 17.34
N SER A 207 -3.89 10.42 16.40
CA SER A 207 -3.19 11.60 15.88
C SER A 207 -2.97 12.67 16.95
N VAL A 208 -3.96 12.91 17.81
CA VAL A 208 -3.84 13.88 18.92
C VAL A 208 -2.81 13.42 19.94
N VAL A 209 -2.83 12.14 20.31
CA VAL A 209 -1.85 11.57 21.26
C VAL A 209 -0.44 11.62 20.68
N MET A 210 -0.27 11.23 19.39
CA MET A 210 1.01 11.30 18.70
C MET A 210 1.56 12.73 18.67
N SER A 211 0.73 13.70 18.35
CA SER A 211 1.15 15.12 18.29
C SER A 211 1.52 15.69 19.64
N LYS A 212 0.76 15.36 20.70
CA LYS A 212 0.99 15.91 22.05
C LYS A 212 2.13 15.23 22.79
N VAL A 213 2.21 13.90 22.76
CA VAL A 213 3.17 13.10 23.50
C VAL A 213 4.42 12.84 22.66
N GLY A 214 4.22 12.43 21.41
CA GLY A 214 5.30 12.10 20.49
C GLY A 214 6.05 13.32 19.95
N GLN A 215 5.42 14.49 19.93
CA GLN A 215 5.97 15.70 19.29
C GLN A 215 6.35 15.48 17.82
N GLY A 216 5.58 14.65 17.11
CA GLY A 216 5.74 14.34 15.71
C GLY A 216 4.42 14.50 14.95
N THR A 217 4.49 14.36 13.61
CA THR A 217 3.28 14.34 12.78
C THR A 217 2.74 12.92 12.63
N PRO A 218 1.42 12.77 12.41
CA PRO A 218 0.79 11.47 12.19
C PRO A 218 1.27 10.73 10.94
N LEU A 219 1.80 11.44 9.95
CA LEU A 219 2.40 10.85 8.75
C LEU A 219 3.89 10.55 8.99
N PRO A 220 4.44 9.46 8.44
CA PRO A 220 5.81 9.03 8.68
C PRO A 220 6.90 9.97 8.15
N LEU A 221 6.56 11.22 7.81
CA LEU A 221 7.48 12.22 7.29
C LEU A 221 8.25 12.98 8.39
N ASP A 222 7.65 13.16 9.57
CA ASP A 222 8.28 13.82 10.70
C ASP A 222 8.18 12.91 11.94
N HIS A 223 9.31 12.38 12.40
CA HIS A 223 9.37 11.42 13.51
C HIS A 223 8.85 11.98 14.83
N ALA A 224 8.16 11.13 15.58
CA ALA A 224 7.93 11.37 16.99
C ALA A 224 9.26 11.44 17.74
N LYS A 225 9.47 12.47 18.56
CA LYS A 225 10.68 12.61 19.39
C LYS A 225 10.68 11.62 20.56
N ASN A 226 9.52 11.27 21.07
CA ASN A 226 9.33 10.36 22.19
C ASN A 226 8.57 9.11 21.77
N LEU A 227 8.85 7.98 22.41
CA LEU A 227 8.06 6.77 22.22
C LEU A 227 6.65 6.96 22.80
N VAL A 228 5.63 6.73 21.97
CA VAL A 228 4.23 6.90 22.36
C VAL A 228 3.63 5.54 22.71
N ILE A 229 3.32 5.34 23.98
CA ILE A 229 2.74 4.11 24.54
C ILE A 229 1.41 4.36 25.27
N LEU A 230 0.86 5.58 25.16
CA LEU A 230 -0.33 6.03 25.86
C LEU A 230 -1.55 6.14 24.93
N GLY A 231 -2.74 6.25 25.51
CA GLY A 231 -3.98 6.37 24.76
C GLY A 231 -4.23 5.14 23.88
N PRO A 232 -4.60 5.28 22.60
CA PRO A 232 -4.86 4.14 21.74
C PRO A 232 -3.62 3.27 21.48
N TYR A 233 -2.41 3.83 21.65
CA TYR A 233 -1.15 3.09 21.53
C TYR A 233 -0.91 2.11 22.69
N ALA A 234 -1.62 2.23 23.79
CA ALA A 234 -1.61 1.24 24.86
C ALA A 234 -2.34 -0.06 24.49
N PHE A 235 -3.23 0.00 23.49
CA PHE A 235 -4.04 -1.13 23.04
C PHE A 235 -3.52 -1.78 21.76
N VAL A 236 -3.10 -0.98 20.78
CA VAL A 236 -2.51 -1.43 19.51
C VAL A 236 -1.32 -0.55 19.17
N ARG A 237 -0.26 -1.14 18.60
CA ARG A 237 0.96 -0.38 18.30
C ARG A 237 0.77 0.68 17.21
N ASN A 238 -0.12 0.44 16.25
CA ASN A 238 -0.39 1.44 15.21
C ASN A 238 -1.90 1.67 15.01
N PRO A 239 -2.53 2.46 15.90
CA PRO A 239 -3.97 2.74 15.83
C PRO A 239 -4.35 3.51 14.56
N MET A 240 -3.41 4.24 13.95
CA MET A 240 -3.66 4.99 12.74
C MET A 240 -3.74 4.10 11.50
N ALA A 241 -2.89 3.07 11.41
CA ALA A 241 -2.99 2.07 10.33
C ALA A 241 -4.30 1.28 10.45
N VAL A 242 -4.67 0.86 11.67
CA VAL A 242 -5.97 0.22 11.94
C VAL A 242 -7.13 1.12 11.51
N SER A 243 -7.05 2.41 11.83
CA SER A 243 -8.07 3.38 11.42
C SER A 243 -8.12 3.54 9.90
N GLY A 244 -6.98 3.70 9.23
CA GLY A 244 -6.94 3.88 7.78
C GLY A 244 -7.53 2.69 7.00
N VAL A 245 -7.15 1.47 7.38
CA VAL A 245 -7.71 0.25 6.77
C VAL A 245 -9.21 0.12 7.06
N GLY A 246 -9.61 0.34 8.29
CA GLY A 246 -11.03 0.25 8.67
C GLY A 246 -11.89 1.31 7.98
N GLN A 247 -11.39 2.54 7.79
CA GLN A 247 -12.06 3.57 6.99
C GLN A 247 -12.22 3.14 5.53
N GLY A 248 -11.17 2.57 4.92
CA GLY A 248 -11.23 2.02 3.56
C GLY A 248 -12.29 0.93 3.41
N LEU A 249 -12.37 0.00 4.38
CA LEU A 249 -13.41 -1.03 4.40
C LEU A 249 -14.82 -0.45 4.63
N ALA A 250 -14.97 0.58 5.46
CA ALA A 250 -16.24 1.27 5.64
C ALA A 250 -16.70 1.99 4.37
N VAL A 251 -15.78 2.61 3.62
CA VAL A 251 -16.07 3.19 2.29
C VAL A 251 -16.48 2.10 1.30
N ALA A 252 -15.76 0.97 1.26
CA ALA A 252 -16.10 -0.17 0.42
C ALA A 252 -17.52 -0.70 0.73
N LEU A 253 -17.84 -0.80 2.02
CA LEU A 253 -19.18 -1.17 2.49
C LEU A 253 -20.22 -0.15 2.05
N PHE A 254 -19.96 1.15 2.19
CA PHE A 254 -20.88 2.21 1.77
C PHE A 254 -21.20 2.16 0.28
N LEU A 255 -20.17 1.93 -0.55
CA LEU A 255 -20.30 1.81 -2.00
C LEU A 255 -20.85 0.45 -2.45
N GLY A 256 -20.78 -0.59 -1.62
CA GLY A 256 -21.11 -1.96 -2.00
C GLY A 256 -20.14 -2.55 -3.02
N SER A 257 -18.89 -2.12 -3.03
CA SER A 257 -17.91 -2.38 -4.09
C SER A 257 -16.92 -3.48 -3.70
N PRO A 258 -16.95 -4.65 -4.37
CA PRO A 258 -15.96 -5.70 -4.16
C PRO A 258 -14.52 -5.27 -4.45
N LEU A 259 -14.30 -4.47 -5.51
CA LEU A 259 -12.95 -4.01 -5.84
C LEU A 259 -12.43 -2.96 -4.86
N VAL A 260 -13.29 -2.14 -4.24
CA VAL A 260 -12.85 -1.23 -3.16
C VAL A 260 -12.52 -2.00 -1.89
N VAL A 261 -13.19 -3.15 -1.60
CA VAL A 261 -12.74 -4.06 -0.53
C VAL A 261 -11.33 -4.56 -0.81
N LEU A 262 -11.09 -5.05 -2.03
CA LEU A 262 -9.77 -5.51 -2.45
C LEU A 262 -8.71 -4.40 -2.36
N TYR A 263 -9.05 -3.19 -2.77
CA TYR A 263 -8.19 -2.01 -2.65
C TYR A 263 -7.81 -1.71 -1.19
N ALA A 264 -8.77 -1.74 -0.26
CA ALA A 264 -8.50 -1.54 1.16
C ALA A 264 -7.59 -2.64 1.76
N LEU A 265 -7.81 -3.89 1.36
CA LEU A 265 -6.95 -5.03 1.74
C LEU A 265 -5.54 -4.89 1.14
N MET A 266 -5.41 -4.45 -0.11
CA MET A 266 -4.11 -4.16 -0.72
C MET A 266 -3.37 -3.05 0.04
N GLY A 267 -4.07 -1.97 0.43
CA GLY A 267 -3.50 -0.92 1.28
C GLY A 267 -2.98 -1.45 2.62
N SER A 268 -3.72 -2.38 3.25
CA SER A 268 -3.29 -3.08 4.47
C SER A 268 -2.02 -3.90 4.25
N LEU A 269 -1.93 -4.63 3.13
CA LEU A 269 -0.74 -5.41 2.77
C LEU A 269 0.47 -4.52 2.50
N ILE A 270 0.29 -3.41 1.77
CA ILE A 270 1.35 -2.43 1.52
C ILE A 270 1.90 -1.90 2.84
N TRP A 271 1.01 -1.51 3.75
CA TRP A 271 1.43 -1.04 5.06
C TRP A 271 2.19 -2.13 5.83
N GLN A 272 1.67 -3.36 5.87
CA GLN A 272 2.25 -4.49 6.58
C GLN A 272 3.64 -4.89 6.06
N LEU A 273 3.84 -4.88 4.73
CA LEU A 273 5.05 -5.40 4.10
C LEU A 273 6.15 -4.34 3.94
N ILE A 274 5.80 -3.06 3.91
CA ILE A 274 6.73 -1.98 3.61
C ILE A 274 6.79 -0.93 4.72
N PHE A 275 5.69 -0.23 4.99
CA PHE A 275 5.73 0.89 5.94
C PHE A 275 6.01 0.43 7.37
N ARG A 276 5.33 -0.63 7.82
CA ARG A 276 5.53 -1.17 9.17
C ARG A 276 6.97 -1.63 9.43
N PRO A 277 7.63 -2.43 8.58
CA PRO A 277 9.03 -2.81 8.82
C PRO A 277 9.98 -1.61 8.88
N LEU A 278 9.79 -0.62 8.00
CA LEU A 278 10.60 0.60 7.98
C LEU A 278 10.42 1.41 9.27
N GLU A 279 9.17 1.59 9.71
CA GLU A 279 8.82 2.30 10.93
C GLU A 279 9.35 1.57 12.18
N GLU A 280 9.12 0.26 12.28
CA GLU A 280 9.59 -0.55 13.42
C GLU A 280 11.11 -0.59 13.50
N ASP A 281 11.83 -0.68 12.36
CA ASP A 281 13.30 -0.65 12.34
C ASP A 281 13.85 0.72 12.79
N ASP A 282 13.15 1.80 12.46
CA ASP A 282 13.52 3.13 12.94
C ASP A 282 13.26 3.30 14.45
N LEU A 283 12.10 2.85 14.93
CA LEU A 283 11.76 2.90 16.35
C LEU A 283 12.74 2.05 17.19
N ARG A 284 13.15 0.87 16.72
CA ARG A 284 14.18 0.04 17.36
C ARG A 284 15.52 0.75 17.46
N ARG A 285 15.94 1.44 16.40
CA ARG A 285 17.21 2.18 16.39
C ARG A 285 17.21 3.34 17.38
N ARG A 286 16.06 4.00 17.56
CA ARG A 286 15.96 5.20 18.40
C ARG A 286 15.68 4.90 19.86
N PHE A 287 14.82 3.92 20.13
CA PHE A 287 14.35 3.64 21.49
C PHE A 287 14.85 2.29 22.05
N GLY A 288 15.53 1.46 21.24
CA GLY A 288 16.20 0.23 21.70
C GLY A 288 15.30 -0.68 22.53
N ALA A 289 15.78 -1.01 23.73
CA ALA A 289 15.12 -1.92 24.65
C ALA A 289 13.72 -1.48 25.09
N GLU A 290 13.49 -0.18 25.21
CA GLU A 290 12.16 0.37 25.57
C GLU A 290 11.11 0.01 24.51
N TYR A 291 11.46 0.10 23.23
CA TYR A 291 10.59 -0.29 22.15
C TYR A 291 10.36 -1.80 22.09
N GLU A 292 11.37 -2.63 22.37
CA GLU A 292 11.21 -4.10 22.40
C GLU A 292 10.24 -4.52 23.52
N ILE A 293 10.36 -3.96 24.72
CA ILE A 293 9.44 -4.20 25.83
C ILE A 293 8.01 -3.80 25.44
N TYR A 294 7.86 -2.69 24.73
CA TYR A 294 6.55 -2.27 24.20
C TYR A 294 5.99 -3.27 23.18
N CYS A 295 6.84 -3.79 22.28
CA CYS A 295 6.43 -4.80 21.27
C CYS A 295 5.97 -6.12 21.89
N GLU A 296 6.58 -6.56 22.99
CA GLU A 296 6.19 -7.78 23.73
C GLU A 296 4.80 -7.61 24.35
N ASN A 297 4.51 -6.41 24.85
CA ASN A 297 3.28 -6.12 25.59
C ASN A 297 2.09 -5.74 24.68
N VAL A 298 2.33 -5.09 23.54
CA VAL A 298 1.27 -4.55 22.68
C VAL A 298 1.43 -5.10 21.26
N LYS A 299 0.39 -5.77 20.74
CA LYS A 299 0.37 -6.30 19.38
C LYS A 299 0.08 -5.19 18.36
N CYS A 300 0.49 -5.41 17.10
CA CYS A 300 0.36 -4.38 16.06
C CYS A 300 -1.11 -4.16 15.64
N TRP A 301 -1.85 -5.24 15.38
CA TRP A 301 -3.19 -5.21 14.80
C TRP A 301 -4.31 -5.59 15.77
N LEU A 302 -4.00 -6.45 16.75
CA LEU A 302 -4.99 -6.98 17.67
C LEU A 302 -4.97 -6.19 18.97
N PRO A 303 -6.09 -5.55 19.36
CA PRO A 303 -6.11 -4.80 20.60
C PRO A 303 -5.95 -5.72 21.80
N ARG A 304 -5.16 -5.26 22.78
CA ARG A 304 -5.06 -5.90 24.09
C ARG A 304 -6.12 -5.28 25.00
N PHE A 305 -7.09 -6.08 25.38
CA PHE A 305 -8.15 -5.65 26.32
C PHE A 305 -7.78 -5.82 27.80
N SER A 306 -6.63 -6.43 28.11
CA SER A 306 -6.13 -6.58 29.47
C SER A 306 -5.12 -5.47 29.77
N ALA A 307 -5.58 -4.38 30.34
CA ALA A 307 -4.72 -3.39 30.97
C ALA A 307 -4.28 -3.93 32.32
N SER A 308 -3.15 -4.64 32.39
CA SER A 308 -2.44 -4.71 33.66
C SER A 308 -1.87 -3.31 33.91
N ALA A 309 -2.55 -2.57 34.77
CA ALA A 309 -2.04 -1.34 35.37
C ALA A 309 -0.86 -1.73 36.27
N GLU A 310 0.30 -2.01 35.69
CA GLU A 310 1.52 -2.04 36.44
C GLU A 310 1.92 -0.60 36.71
N LYS A 311 1.50 -0.12 37.89
CA LYS A 311 2.00 1.10 38.51
C LYS A 311 3.52 1.03 38.47
N ARG A 312 4.18 1.76 37.55
CA ARG A 312 5.54 2.19 37.81
C ARG A 312 5.46 3.41 38.75
N SER A 313 5.57 3.13 40.05
CA SER A 313 6.09 4.10 41.01
C SER A 313 7.47 4.56 40.54
N VAL A 314 7.62 5.86 40.53
CA VAL A 314 8.81 6.66 40.27
C VAL A 314 10.04 6.17 41.06
#